data_9664d6c6cd96fa60819ad7dcc7879857
#
_entry.id   9664d6c6cd96fa60819ad7dcc7879857
#
_cell.length_a   1.000
_cell.length_b   1.000
_cell.length_c   1.000
_cell.angle_alpha   90.00
_cell.angle_beta   90.00
_cell.angle_gamma   90.00
#
_symmetry.space_group_name_H-M   'P 1'
#
loop_
_entity.id
_entity.type
_entity.pdbx_description
1 polymer ?
#
loop_
_entity_poly.entity_id
_entity_poly.type
_entity_poly.pdbx_seq_one_letter_code
_entity_poly.pdbx_strand_id
1 'polypeptide(L)'
;MNMHADGEQITAIDTRERILLTGATGFLGGSVAAQLIAAGHGANLSFLVRAESRQQGLERLRGNLLMHGVDEADCLALRAEQILCGDFLDTSWLARETPRLMQVERVINCAAVASFSKNPTIWPVNVDGTFAFADVLSRSKRLKRFLHVGTAMCCGPQRESPISESWEFPAAEQQLVDYTA
;
A
#
# COMPACT_ATOMS: atom_id res chain seq x y z
N MET A 1 -10.64 23.11 -22.47
CA MET A 1 -9.50 23.74 -21.80
C MET A 1 -8.48 22.63 -21.58
N ASN A 2 -7.48 22.51 -22.48
CA ASN A 2 -6.50 21.44 -22.43
C ASN A 2 -5.58 21.68 -21.23
N MET A 3 -5.74 20.91 -20.18
CA MET A 3 -4.69 20.78 -19.18
C MET A 3 -3.56 19.96 -19.79
N HIS A 4 -2.50 20.63 -20.22
CA HIS A 4 -1.24 19.97 -20.46
C HIS A 4 -0.80 19.34 -19.14
N ALA A 5 -0.66 18.02 -19.13
CA ALA A 5 0.11 17.35 -18.13
C ALA A 5 1.54 17.87 -18.24
N ASP A 6 1.90 18.78 -17.34
CA ASP A 6 3.32 19.06 -17.10
C ASP A 6 3.95 17.74 -16.78
N GLY A 7 4.87 17.31 -17.66
CA GLY A 7 5.57 16.05 -17.52
C GLY A 7 6.41 16.09 -16.24
N GLU A 8 5.77 15.73 -15.13
CA GLU A 8 6.47 15.45 -13.89
C GLU A 8 7.45 14.33 -14.21
N GLN A 9 8.71 14.66 -14.34
CA GLN A 9 9.77 13.66 -14.50
C GLN A 9 9.58 12.64 -13.37
N ILE A 10 9.25 11.40 -13.74
CA ILE A 10 9.22 10.29 -12.80
C ILE A 10 10.66 10.15 -12.29
N THR A 11 10.97 10.86 -11.22
CA THR A 11 12.28 10.72 -10.56
C THR A 11 12.37 9.31 -10.02
N ALA A 12 13.38 8.59 -10.47
CA ALA A 12 13.70 7.28 -9.94
C ALA A 12 13.77 7.36 -8.40
N ILE A 13 13.27 6.34 -7.72
CA ILE A 13 13.37 6.26 -6.26
C ILE A 13 14.85 6.14 -5.90
N ASP A 14 15.36 7.02 -5.04
CA ASP A 14 16.72 6.88 -4.51
C ASP A 14 16.79 5.61 -3.65
N THR A 15 17.75 4.75 -3.91
CA THR A 15 17.94 3.49 -3.18
C THR A 15 18.21 3.68 -1.67
N ARG A 16 18.47 4.91 -1.23
CA ARG A 16 18.63 5.26 0.19
C ARG A 16 17.31 5.67 0.87
N GLU A 17 16.27 5.93 0.11
CA GLU A 17 14.97 6.34 0.67
C GLU A 17 14.30 5.18 1.41
N ARG A 18 13.73 5.49 2.58
CA ARG A 18 12.98 4.54 3.40
C ARG A 18 11.56 4.40 2.88
N ILE A 19 11.24 3.21 2.38
CA ILE A 19 9.96 2.90 1.77
C ILE A 19 9.17 1.98 2.70
N LEU A 20 7.92 2.33 2.97
CA LEU A 20 6.96 1.45 3.63
C LEU A 20 5.95 0.92 2.62
N LEU A 21 5.87 -0.38 2.51
CA LEU A 21 4.91 -1.07 1.66
C LEU A 21 3.87 -1.81 2.52
N THR A 22 2.60 -1.58 2.26
CA THR A 22 1.52 -2.36 2.85
C THR A 22 0.95 -3.34 1.83
N GLY A 23 0.32 -4.41 2.29
CA GLY A 23 -0.26 -5.42 1.39
C GLY A 23 0.76 -6.32 0.69
N ALA A 24 2.04 -6.32 1.10
CA ALA A 24 3.11 -7.10 0.49
C ALA A 24 2.92 -8.63 0.58
N THR A 25 2.00 -9.12 1.40
CA THR A 25 1.61 -10.53 1.47
C THR A 25 0.43 -10.87 0.53
N GLY A 26 -0.05 -9.90 -0.26
CA GLY A 26 -1.05 -10.09 -1.29
C GLY A 26 -0.43 -10.11 -2.70
N PHE A 27 -1.28 -10.26 -3.72
CA PHE A 27 -0.84 -10.38 -5.11
C PHE A 27 -0.12 -9.11 -5.59
N LEU A 28 -0.80 -7.97 -5.59
CA LEU A 28 -0.24 -6.72 -6.13
C LEU A 28 0.94 -6.23 -5.28
N GLY A 29 0.77 -6.16 -3.96
CA GLY A 29 1.84 -5.69 -3.07
C GLY A 29 3.06 -6.61 -3.08
N GLY A 30 2.87 -7.92 -3.26
CA GLY A 30 3.96 -8.88 -3.46
C GLY A 30 4.74 -8.63 -4.74
N SER A 31 4.03 -8.37 -5.84
CA SER A 31 4.67 -8.02 -7.12
C SER A 31 5.46 -6.70 -7.02
N VAL A 32 4.88 -5.68 -6.38
CA VAL A 32 5.57 -4.40 -6.13
C VAL A 32 6.82 -4.60 -5.28
N ALA A 33 6.72 -5.41 -4.21
CA ALA A 33 7.86 -5.73 -3.35
C ALA A 33 8.98 -6.43 -4.14
N ALA A 34 8.63 -7.41 -4.99
CA ALA A 34 9.59 -8.12 -5.84
C ALA A 34 10.34 -7.16 -6.77
N GLN A 35 9.62 -6.24 -7.43
CA GLN A 35 10.25 -5.24 -8.32
C GLN A 35 11.17 -4.28 -7.55
N LEU A 36 10.76 -3.84 -6.36
CA LEU A 36 11.60 -2.96 -5.54
C LEU A 36 12.86 -3.68 -5.04
N ILE A 37 12.78 -4.95 -4.68
CA ILE A 37 13.93 -5.76 -4.29
C ILE A 37 14.88 -5.93 -5.47
N ALA A 38 14.37 -6.29 -6.65
CA ALA A 38 15.15 -6.41 -7.87
C ALA A 38 15.83 -5.09 -8.29
N ALA A 39 15.20 -3.95 -7.96
CA ALA A 39 15.77 -2.62 -8.18
C ALA A 39 16.78 -2.17 -7.08
N GLY A 40 17.13 -3.06 -6.14
CA GLY A 40 18.13 -2.79 -5.10
C GLY A 40 17.63 -2.07 -3.86
N HIS A 41 16.32 -1.91 -3.68
CA HIS A 41 15.74 -1.24 -2.51
C HIS A 41 15.57 -2.16 -1.29
N GLY A 42 15.87 -3.46 -1.38
CA GLY A 42 15.57 -4.46 -0.36
C GLY A 42 15.95 -4.08 1.07
N ALA A 43 17.12 -3.45 1.26
CA ALA A 43 17.60 -3.04 2.59
C ALA A 43 16.81 -1.86 3.22
N ASN A 44 16.17 -1.03 2.40
CA ASN A 44 15.43 0.16 2.85
C ASN A 44 13.92 0.00 2.83
N LEU A 45 13.44 -1.20 2.48
CA LEU A 45 12.03 -1.55 2.57
C LEU A 45 11.63 -1.86 4.01
N SER A 46 10.46 -1.40 4.39
CA SER A 46 9.72 -1.85 5.55
C SER A 46 8.33 -2.33 5.11
N PHE A 47 7.77 -3.28 5.82
CA PHE A 47 6.52 -3.92 5.42
C PHE A 47 5.53 -3.92 6.58
N LEU A 48 4.31 -3.43 6.33
CA LEU A 48 3.20 -3.62 7.25
C LEU A 48 2.56 -4.98 6.96
N VAL A 49 2.59 -5.87 7.93
CA VAL A 49 2.09 -7.24 7.81
C VAL A 49 1.18 -7.58 8.99
N ARG A 50 0.06 -8.21 8.72
CA ARG A 50 -0.82 -8.77 9.76
C ARG A 50 -0.15 -10.01 10.35
N ALA A 51 0.40 -9.88 11.55
CA ALA A 51 1.10 -10.96 12.24
C ALA A 51 1.16 -10.67 13.74
N GLU A 52 1.28 -11.72 14.53
CA GLU A 52 1.44 -11.64 15.99
C GLU A 52 2.87 -11.24 16.39
N SER A 53 3.84 -11.56 15.54
CA SER A 53 5.24 -11.22 15.75
C SER A 53 5.92 -10.83 14.44
N ARG A 54 7.03 -10.07 14.56
CA ARG A 54 7.84 -9.71 13.40
C ARG A 54 8.41 -10.92 12.67
N GLN A 55 8.78 -11.97 13.42
CA GLN A 55 9.30 -13.21 12.84
C GLN A 55 8.23 -13.90 11.99
N GLN A 56 7.02 -14.05 12.52
CA GLN A 56 5.88 -14.63 11.78
C GLN A 56 5.56 -13.77 10.53
N GLY A 57 5.58 -12.45 10.68
CA GLY A 57 5.37 -11.52 9.56
C GLY A 57 6.43 -11.68 8.47
N LEU A 58 7.70 -11.85 8.86
CA LEU A 58 8.80 -12.08 7.92
C LEU A 58 8.65 -13.41 7.17
N GLU A 59 8.27 -14.46 7.85
CA GLU A 59 8.04 -15.78 7.23
C GLU A 59 6.91 -15.73 6.21
N ARG A 60 5.80 -15.07 6.56
CA ARG A 60 4.68 -14.85 5.62
C ARG A 60 5.10 -14.03 4.41
N LEU A 61 5.87 -12.96 4.63
CA LEU A 61 6.37 -12.11 3.55
C LEU A 61 7.28 -12.91 2.61
N ARG A 62 8.28 -13.63 3.16
CA ARG A 62 9.21 -14.44 2.38
C ARG A 62 8.50 -15.50 1.54
N GLY A 63 7.52 -16.19 2.13
CA GLY A 63 6.72 -17.17 1.41
C GLY A 63 5.98 -16.57 0.22
N ASN A 64 5.43 -15.35 0.37
CA ASN A 64 4.78 -14.66 -0.74
C ASN A 64 5.78 -14.18 -1.80
N LEU A 65 6.94 -13.65 -1.40
CA LEU A 65 7.97 -13.16 -2.32
C LEU A 65 8.55 -14.29 -3.19
N LEU A 66 8.76 -15.48 -2.62
CA LEU A 66 9.16 -16.66 -3.39
C LEU A 66 8.13 -17.00 -4.47
N MET A 67 6.83 -16.90 -4.19
CA MET A 67 5.78 -17.10 -5.19
C MET A 67 5.79 -16.02 -6.28
N HIS A 68 6.34 -14.83 -5.98
CA HIS A 68 6.55 -13.74 -6.95
C HIS A 68 7.91 -13.81 -7.67
N GLY A 69 8.67 -14.90 -7.49
CA GLY A 69 9.91 -15.15 -8.20
C GLY A 69 11.12 -14.37 -7.66
N VAL A 70 11.05 -13.88 -6.42
CA VAL A 70 12.23 -13.31 -5.74
C VAL A 70 13.18 -14.44 -5.36
N ASP A 71 14.46 -14.27 -5.63
CA ASP A 71 15.48 -15.26 -5.32
C ASP A 71 15.55 -15.53 -3.79
N GLU A 72 15.86 -16.78 -3.44
CA GLU A 72 15.93 -17.20 -2.05
C GLU A 72 16.96 -16.37 -1.24
N ALA A 73 18.09 -16.02 -1.87
CA ALA A 73 19.13 -15.20 -1.25
C ALA A 73 18.60 -13.80 -0.87
N ASP A 74 17.83 -13.18 -1.75
CA ASP A 74 17.21 -11.88 -1.49
C ASP A 74 16.12 -11.98 -0.42
N CYS A 75 15.32 -13.04 -0.44
CA CYS A 75 14.36 -13.32 0.61
C CYS A 75 15.04 -13.50 1.98
N LEU A 76 16.16 -14.22 2.03
CA LEU A 76 16.92 -14.45 3.27
C LEU A 76 17.63 -13.17 3.77
N ALA A 77 17.97 -12.24 2.88
CA ALA A 77 18.55 -10.95 3.25
C ALA A 77 17.56 -10.04 4.00
N LEU A 78 16.24 -10.24 3.84
CA LEU A 78 15.24 -9.49 4.60
C LEU A 78 15.27 -9.89 6.08
N ARG A 79 15.00 -8.92 6.96
CA ARG A 79 15.13 -9.06 8.41
C ARG A 79 13.81 -8.76 9.12
N ALA A 80 13.63 -9.32 10.32
CA ALA A 80 12.44 -9.11 11.14
C ALA A 80 12.24 -7.63 11.53
N GLU A 81 13.31 -6.86 11.62
CA GLU A 81 13.27 -5.42 11.91
C GLU A 81 12.58 -4.61 10.81
N GLN A 82 12.48 -5.14 9.59
CA GLN A 82 11.78 -4.51 8.48
C GLN A 82 10.25 -4.71 8.58
N ILE A 83 9.79 -5.58 9.48
CA ILE A 83 8.36 -5.83 9.67
C ILE A 83 7.77 -4.88 10.71
N LEU A 84 6.66 -4.25 10.37
CA LEU A 84 5.71 -3.62 11.27
C LEU A 84 4.50 -4.57 11.39
N CYS A 85 4.18 -4.98 12.62
CA CYS A 85 2.99 -5.81 12.85
C CYS A 85 1.78 -4.92 13.09
N GLY A 86 0.77 -5.02 12.22
CA GLY A 86 -0.44 -4.23 12.34
C GLY A 86 -1.55 -4.67 11.40
N ASP A 87 -2.76 -4.24 11.70
CA ASP A 87 -3.95 -4.47 10.90
C ASP A 87 -4.73 -3.16 10.79
N PHE A 88 -5.30 -2.86 9.63
CA PHE A 88 -6.15 -1.69 9.44
C PHE A 88 -7.53 -1.84 10.10
N LEU A 89 -7.91 -3.05 10.47
CA LEU A 89 -9.12 -3.29 11.25
C LEU A 89 -8.96 -2.89 12.72
N ASP A 90 -7.73 -3.02 13.26
CA ASP A 90 -7.36 -2.54 14.59
C ASP A 90 -6.13 -1.63 14.48
N THR A 91 -6.35 -0.33 14.58
CA THR A 91 -5.30 0.68 14.39
C THR A 91 -4.49 0.97 15.65
N SER A 92 -4.67 0.22 16.72
CA SER A 92 -3.94 0.40 18.01
C SER A 92 -2.41 0.29 17.85
N TRP A 93 -1.94 -0.45 16.85
CA TRP A 93 -0.53 -0.58 16.52
C TRP A 93 0.13 0.73 16.05
N LEU A 94 -0.64 1.69 15.53
CA LEU A 94 -0.13 2.98 15.04
C LEU A 94 0.64 3.72 16.12
N ALA A 95 0.10 3.78 17.35
CA ALA A 95 0.76 4.44 18.46
C ALA A 95 2.13 3.80 18.77
N ARG A 96 2.20 2.47 18.75
CA ARG A 96 3.44 1.71 19.01
C ARG A 96 4.48 1.91 17.94
N GLU A 97 4.08 1.93 16.68
CA GLU A 97 4.99 2.01 15.54
C GLU A 97 5.25 3.46 15.05
N THR A 98 4.61 4.47 15.67
CA THR A 98 4.78 5.89 15.31
C THR A 98 6.27 6.30 15.17
N PRO A 99 7.18 5.94 16.08
CA PRO A 99 8.59 6.33 15.92
C PRO A 99 9.23 5.82 14.63
N ARG A 100 8.81 4.65 14.15
CA ARG A 100 9.28 4.07 12.90
C ARG A 100 8.58 4.69 11.69
N LEU A 101 7.27 4.93 11.79
CA LEU A 101 6.48 5.59 10.76
C LEU A 101 7.00 7.00 10.46
N MET A 102 7.45 7.75 11.49
CA MET A 102 8.04 9.08 11.31
C MET A 102 9.39 9.06 10.56
N GLN A 103 9.99 7.91 10.32
CA GLN A 103 11.22 7.78 9.55
C GLN A 103 10.99 7.44 8.07
N VAL A 104 9.75 7.12 7.70
CA VAL A 104 9.38 6.75 6.34
C VAL A 104 9.38 7.98 5.43
N GLU A 105 9.91 7.81 4.22
CA GLU A 105 9.97 8.87 3.21
C GLU A 105 8.98 8.61 2.06
N ARG A 106 8.69 7.35 1.77
CA ARG A 106 7.67 6.96 0.78
C ARG A 106 6.79 5.86 1.33
N VAL A 107 5.52 5.94 0.99
CA VAL A 107 4.54 4.88 1.29
C VAL A 107 3.94 4.40 -0.01
N ILE A 108 3.82 3.08 -0.12
CA ILE A 108 3.04 2.42 -1.16
C ILE A 108 1.97 1.59 -0.45
N ASN A 109 0.75 2.07 -0.46
CA ASN A 109 -0.37 1.43 0.22
C ASN A 109 -1.16 0.56 -0.76
N CYS A 110 -0.88 -0.75 -0.73
CA CYS A 110 -1.60 -1.78 -1.51
C CYS A 110 -2.53 -2.63 -0.64
N ALA A 111 -2.58 -2.38 0.68
CA ALA A 111 -3.46 -3.13 1.57
C ALA A 111 -4.90 -2.70 1.38
N ALA A 112 -5.76 -3.65 1.05
CA ALA A 112 -7.19 -3.46 0.94
C ALA A 112 -7.94 -4.79 1.08
N VAL A 113 -9.21 -4.72 1.44
CA VAL A 113 -10.16 -5.80 1.28
C VAL A 113 -10.79 -5.67 -0.12
N ALA A 114 -10.28 -6.44 -1.07
CA ALA A 114 -10.77 -6.46 -2.45
C ALA A 114 -11.88 -7.53 -2.57
N SER A 115 -13.13 -7.12 -2.47
CA SER A 115 -14.28 -8.03 -2.56
C SER A 115 -15.46 -7.35 -3.24
N PHE A 116 -16.03 -7.99 -4.24
CA PHE A 116 -17.29 -7.57 -4.90
C PHE A 116 -18.54 -8.12 -4.21
N SER A 117 -18.39 -8.95 -3.20
CA SER A 117 -19.48 -9.41 -2.35
C SER A 117 -19.60 -8.53 -1.11
N LYS A 118 -20.78 -8.58 -0.44
CA LYS A 118 -20.97 -7.90 0.84
C LYS A 118 -19.93 -8.41 1.85
N ASN A 119 -19.08 -7.50 2.31
CA ASN A 119 -18.09 -7.79 3.33
C ASN A 119 -18.02 -6.62 4.32
N PRO A 120 -18.43 -6.80 5.57
CA PRO A 120 -18.52 -5.72 6.57
C PRO A 120 -17.16 -5.12 6.92
N THR A 121 -16.04 -5.74 6.52
CA THR A 121 -14.70 -5.22 6.81
C THR A 121 -14.16 -4.29 5.71
N ILE A 122 -14.87 -4.15 4.57
CA ILE A 122 -14.42 -3.28 3.48
C ILE A 122 -14.25 -1.85 3.99
N TRP A 123 -15.29 -1.25 4.51
CA TRP A 123 -15.25 0.13 4.98
C TRP A 123 -14.26 0.35 6.12
N PRO A 124 -14.31 -0.44 7.22
CA PRO A 124 -13.34 -0.30 8.32
C PRO A 124 -11.87 -0.41 7.88
N VAL A 125 -11.55 -1.30 6.93
CA VAL A 125 -10.16 -1.49 6.47
C VAL A 125 -9.78 -0.46 5.41
N ASN A 126 -10.61 -0.32 4.36
CA ASN A 126 -10.21 0.46 3.18
C ASN A 126 -10.34 1.97 3.41
N VAL A 127 -11.26 2.39 4.28
CA VAL A 127 -11.51 3.81 4.59
C VAL A 127 -10.94 4.17 5.96
N ASP A 128 -11.53 3.67 7.04
CA ASP A 128 -11.21 4.12 8.40
C ASP A 128 -9.76 3.83 8.78
N GLY A 129 -9.31 2.58 8.55
CA GLY A 129 -7.94 2.16 8.86
C GLY A 129 -6.90 2.83 7.96
N THR A 130 -7.20 2.97 6.66
CA THR A 130 -6.33 3.68 5.72
C THR A 130 -6.24 5.15 6.07
N PHE A 131 -7.36 5.80 6.43
CA PHE A 131 -7.37 7.20 6.85
C PHE A 131 -6.55 7.41 8.14
N ALA A 132 -6.76 6.58 9.17
CA ALA A 132 -5.99 6.67 10.42
C ALA A 132 -4.48 6.51 10.18
N PHE A 133 -4.09 5.59 9.29
CA PHE A 133 -2.70 5.39 8.89
C PHE A 133 -2.13 6.62 8.17
N ALA A 134 -2.86 7.16 7.19
CA ALA A 134 -2.45 8.35 6.46
C ALA A 134 -2.37 9.59 7.36
N ASP A 135 -3.30 9.76 8.30
CA ASP A 135 -3.29 10.86 9.28
C ASP A 135 -2.04 10.84 10.16
N VAL A 136 -1.65 9.66 10.66
CA VAL A 136 -0.39 9.54 11.42
C VAL A 136 0.81 9.93 10.56
N LEU A 137 0.89 9.42 9.33
CA LEU A 137 2.02 9.71 8.42
C LEU A 137 2.06 11.16 7.95
N SER A 138 0.93 11.84 7.83
CA SER A 138 0.86 13.25 7.41
C SER A 138 1.60 14.19 8.36
N ARG A 139 1.81 13.77 9.61
CA ARG A 139 2.57 14.50 10.63
C ARG A 139 4.09 14.36 10.47
N SER A 140 4.54 13.45 9.60
CA SER A 140 5.97 13.24 9.35
C SER A 140 6.53 14.32 8.41
N LYS A 141 7.55 15.03 8.89
CA LYS A 141 8.32 15.97 8.05
C LYS A 141 9.21 15.27 7.02
N ARG A 142 9.36 13.95 7.12
CA ARG A 142 10.18 13.15 6.20
C ARG A 142 9.39 12.59 5.04
N LEU A 143 8.07 12.48 5.17
CA LEU A 143 7.23 11.91 4.13
C LEU A 143 7.26 12.78 2.88
N LYS A 144 7.72 12.21 1.78
CA LYS A 144 7.81 12.84 0.46
C LYS A 144 6.63 12.46 -0.44
N ARG A 145 6.17 11.21 -0.32
CA ARG A 145 5.09 10.68 -1.16
C ARG A 145 4.31 9.59 -0.45
N PHE A 146 3.00 9.66 -0.56
CA PHE A 146 2.07 8.61 -0.20
C PHE A 146 1.32 8.17 -1.47
N LEU A 147 1.62 6.97 -1.97
CA LEU A 147 0.91 6.35 -3.08
C LEU A 147 -0.14 5.40 -2.52
N HIS A 148 -1.40 5.67 -2.79
CA HIS A 148 -2.50 4.77 -2.48
C HIS A 148 -2.97 4.07 -3.75
N VAL A 149 -3.07 2.75 -3.68
CA VAL A 149 -3.63 1.94 -4.76
C VAL A 149 -5.09 1.69 -4.47
N GLY A 150 -5.93 2.39 -5.22
CA GLY A 150 -7.39 2.22 -5.20
C GLY A 150 -7.88 1.28 -6.30
N THR A 151 -9.16 1.39 -6.63
CA THR A 151 -9.78 0.63 -7.70
C THR A 151 -10.00 1.51 -8.95
N ALA A 152 -9.75 0.95 -10.13
CA ALA A 152 -10.12 1.60 -11.40
C ALA A 152 -11.65 1.68 -11.59
N MET A 153 -12.42 0.91 -10.81
CA MET A 153 -13.88 0.89 -10.90
C MET A 153 -14.57 2.02 -10.12
N CYS A 154 -13.81 2.91 -9.47
CA CYS A 154 -14.36 4.07 -8.76
C CYS A 154 -15.12 5.06 -9.68
N CYS A 155 -14.92 4.97 -11.00
CA CYS A 155 -15.68 5.74 -11.98
C CYS A 155 -17.17 5.34 -12.07
N GLY A 156 -17.59 4.28 -11.37
CA GLY A 156 -18.96 3.74 -11.44
C GLY A 156 -19.30 3.14 -12.81
N PRO A 157 -20.58 2.81 -13.05
CA PRO A 157 -21.04 2.26 -14.32
C PRO A 157 -20.95 3.33 -15.42
N GLN A 158 -20.03 3.14 -16.35
CA GLN A 158 -19.85 4.01 -17.52
C GLN A 158 -20.40 3.33 -18.78
N ARG A 159 -21.06 4.12 -19.62
CA ARG A 159 -21.60 3.66 -20.91
C ARG A 159 -20.72 4.07 -22.10
N GLU A 160 -19.85 5.03 -21.89
CA GLU A 160 -18.99 5.62 -22.93
C GLU A 160 -17.52 5.27 -22.67
N SER A 161 -16.76 5.12 -23.74
CA SER A 161 -15.33 4.85 -23.72
C SER A 161 -14.66 5.83 -24.70
N PRO A 162 -13.48 6.38 -24.38
CA PRO A 162 -12.66 6.14 -23.18
C PRO A 162 -13.18 6.86 -21.95
N ILE A 163 -12.89 6.30 -20.76
CA ILE A 163 -13.16 6.95 -19.48
C ILE A 163 -11.99 7.87 -19.16
N SER A 164 -12.28 9.16 -18.97
CA SER A 164 -11.26 10.15 -18.61
C SER A 164 -10.89 10.06 -17.14
N GLU A 165 -9.62 10.32 -16.83
CA GLU A 165 -9.19 10.54 -15.45
C GLU A 165 -9.83 11.82 -14.91
N SER A 166 -10.50 11.76 -13.78
CA SER A 166 -11.23 12.87 -13.16
C SER A 166 -11.14 12.76 -11.64
N TRP A 167 -11.25 13.92 -10.99
CA TRP A 167 -11.46 14.02 -9.54
C TRP A 167 -12.95 14.00 -9.16
N GLU A 168 -13.84 13.99 -10.15
CA GLU A 168 -15.27 13.90 -9.96
C GLU A 168 -15.66 12.41 -9.97
N PHE A 169 -16.05 11.89 -8.80
CA PHE A 169 -16.51 10.52 -8.65
C PHE A 169 -18.03 10.48 -8.59
N PRO A 170 -18.65 9.43 -9.14
CA PRO A 170 -20.10 9.20 -8.95
C PRO A 170 -20.43 9.13 -7.46
N ALA A 171 -21.64 9.56 -7.10
CA ALA A 171 -22.13 9.43 -5.72
C ALA A 171 -22.15 7.94 -5.30
N ALA A 172 -21.99 7.68 -3.99
CA ALA A 172 -21.90 6.30 -3.48
C ALA A 172 -23.11 5.44 -3.88
N GLU A 173 -24.30 6.04 -3.99
CA GLU A 173 -25.52 5.36 -4.41
C GLU A 173 -25.49 4.89 -5.88
N GLN A 174 -24.59 5.44 -6.68
CA GLN A 174 -24.37 5.06 -8.08
C GLN A 174 -23.32 3.96 -8.24
N GLN A 175 -22.65 3.58 -7.16
CA GLN A 175 -21.66 2.51 -7.18
C GLN A 175 -22.36 1.14 -7.14
N LEU A 176 -21.72 0.15 -7.75
CA LEU A 176 -22.31 -1.19 -7.86
C LEU A 176 -22.16 -2.02 -6.59
N VAL A 177 -21.09 -1.76 -5.83
CA VAL A 177 -20.73 -2.52 -4.62
C VAL A 177 -19.94 -1.64 -3.64
N ASP A 178 -19.92 -2.01 -2.37
CA ASP A 178 -19.22 -1.28 -1.30
C ASP A 178 -17.71 -1.08 -1.58
N TYR A 179 -17.10 -1.97 -2.36
CA TYR A 179 -15.68 -1.85 -2.73
C TYR A 179 -15.39 -0.68 -3.68
N THR A 180 -16.38 -0.20 -4.40
CA THR A 180 -16.26 0.89 -5.38
C THR A 180 -16.87 2.21 -4.89
N ALA A 181 -17.53 2.21 -3.75
CA ALA A 181 -18.20 3.37 -3.12
C ALA A 181 -17.21 4.22 -2.20
#